data_7078c53731264d6296e83f914c8fc226
#
_entry.id   7078c53731264d6296e83f914c8fc226
#
_cell.length_a   1.000
_cell.length_b   1.000
_cell.length_c   1.000
_cell.angle_alpha   90.00
_cell.angle_beta   90.00
_cell.angle_gamma   90.00
#
_symmetry.space_group_name_H-M   'P 1'
#
loop_
_entity.id
_entity.type
_entity.pdbx_description
1 polymer ?
#
loop_
_entity_poly.entity_id
_entity_poly.type
_entity_poly.pdbx_seq_one_letter_code
_entity_poly.pdbx_strand_id
1 'polypeptide(L)'
;MRIDLHTHSTASDGTDTPAELVRNAAAAGLDVVALTDHDTVGGYEAAKRALPAGLTLVTGAELSCRLVLPPSGGGGSGASEDGAAGVSLHMLAYLFDPAEPELARERELVRDDRVPRARGMVDKLRELGVPITWEQVARIAGDGAVGRPHVATAMVDLGVVESVSDAFTPQWLANGGRAYVEKHELDPFDAIRLVKAAGGVTVFAHPLALKRGQCVPESAIAELAAAGLDGIEVDHMDHDEPTRARLRGLAADLGLLTTGSSDYHGSRKTCRLGEYTTDPEIYGEIARRATGACPGAGPGGGARGPGGAGAHTAPGEVGRGGREV
;
A
#
# COMPACT_ATOMS: atom_id res chain seq x y z
N MET A 1 -18.16 12.81 1.98
CA MET A 1 -17.56 11.49 2.25
C MET A 1 -16.08 11.70 2.45
N ARG A 2 -15.52 11.22 3.56
CA ARG A 2 -14.07 11.29 3.86
C ARG A 2 -13.48 9.88 3.69
N ILE A 3 -12.45 9.76 2.85
CA ILE A 3 -11.96 8.48 2.34
C ILE A 3 -10.46 8.42 2.49
N ASP A 4 -9.94 7.43 3.24
CA ASP A 4 -8.51 7.17 3.41
C ASP A 4 -8.19 5.76 2.89
N LEU A 5 -7.43 5.70 1.79
CA LEU A 5 -7.19 4.45 1.08
C LEU A 5 -5.80 3.84 1.33
N HIS A 6 -5.04 4.35 2.32
CA HIS A 6 -3.71 3.84 2.62
C HIS A 6 -3.44 3.88 4.13
N THR A 7 -3.62 2.73 4.79
CA THR A 7 -3.43 2.60 6.24
C THR A 7 -2.86 1.23 6.60
N HIS A 8 -2.08 1.19 7.68
CA HIS A 8 -1.38 0.01 8.16
C HIS A 8 -1.75 -0.34 9.59
N SER A 9 -1.81 -1.64 9.85
CA SER A 9 -2.06 -2.22 11.17
C SER A 9 -0.88 -3.05 11.67
N THR A 10 -1.03 -3.67 12.85
CA THR A 10 -0.05 -4.63 13.38
C THR A 10 0.05 -5.92 12.55
N ALA A 11 -0.79 -6.11 11.53
CA ALA A 11 -0.61 -7.21 10.58
C ALA A 11 0.63 -7.01 9.69
N SER A 12 1.12 -5.77 9.57
CA SER A 12 2.42 -5.44 8.96
C SER A 12 3.31 -4.63 9.91
N ASP A 13 3.30 -3.32 9.81
CA ASP A 13 4.22 -2.46 10.55
C ASP A 13 3.53 -1.23 11.19
N GLY A 14 2.21 -1.17 11.20
CA GLY A 14 1.46 -0.22 12.03
C GLY A 14 1.51 -0.58 13.53
N THR A 15 1.01 0.31 14.39
CA THR A 15 0.96 0.08 15.83
C THR A 15 -0.44 -0.26 16.34
N ASP A 16 -1.48 0.08 15.58
CA ASP A 16 -2.86 -0.26 15.93
C ASP A 16 -3.19 -1.66 15.41
N THR A 17 -3.88 -2.45 16.20
CA THR A 17 -4.47 -3.70 15.70
C THR A 17 -5.49 -3.39 14.59
N PRO A 18 -5.77 -4.32 13.67
CA PRO A 18 -6.79 -4.09 12.63
C PRO A 18 -8.15 -3.65 13.20
N ALA A 19 -8.51 -4.16 14.39
CA ALA A 19 -9.74 -3.80 15.09
C ALA A 19 -9.70 -2.39 15.69
N GLU A 20 -8.56 -1.94 16.19
CA GLU A 20 -8.37 -0.57 16.67
C GLU A 20 -8.34 0.41 15.52
N LEU A 21 -7.67 0.08 14.42
CA LEU A 21 -7.59 0.92 13.23
C LEU A 21 -8.98 1.31 12.72
N VAL A 22 -9.90 0.35 12.54
CA VAL A 22 -11.24 0.68 12.01
C VAL A 22 -12.07 1.49 13.02
N ARG A 23 -11.89 1.29 14.34
CA ARG A 23 -12.54 2.14 15.36
C ARG A 23 -11.97 3.56 15.34
N ASN A 24 -10.65 3.69 15.23
CA ASN A 24 -9.96 4.97 15.15
C ASN A 24 -10.33 5.71 13.85
N ALA A 25 -10.49 5.00 12.74
CA ALA A 25 -10.96 5.54 11.47
C ALA A 25 -12.38 6.14 11.60
N ALA A 26 -13.31 5.41 12.23
CA ALA A 26 -14.64 5.92 12.50
C ALA A 26 -14.62 7.12 13.46
N ALA A 27 -13.80 7.08 14.52
CA ALA A 27 -13.62 8.19 15.47
C ALA A 27 -13.00 9.42 14.81
N ALA A 28 -12.14 9.25 13.80
CA ALA A 28 -11.60 10.32 12.96
C ALA A 28 -12.63 10.88 11.96
N GLY A 29 -13.83 10.30 11.88
CA GLY A 29 -14.92 10.74 11.00
C GLY A 29 -14.70 10.32 9.54
N LEU A 30 -14.05 9.18 9.30
CA LEU A 30 -13.96 8.59 7.98
C LEU A 30 -15.25 7.84 7.63
N ASP A 31 -15.65 7.91 6.37
CA ASP A 31 -16.74 7.11 5.79
C ASP A 31 -16.21 5.83 5.14
N VAL A 32 -14.96 5.89 4.63
CA VAL A 32 -14.26 4.76 3.98
C VAL A 32 -12.83 4.72 4.44
N VAL A 33 -12.34 3.53 4.77
CA VAL A 33 -10.93 3.25 5.06
C VAL A 33 -10.48 1.99 4.31
N ALA A 34 -9.29 2.02 3.70
CA ALA A 34 -8.65 0.80 3.21
C ALA A 34 -7.63 0.30 4.22
N LEU A 35 -7.62 -1.02 4.47
CA LEU A 35 -6.54 -1.69 5.16
C LEU A 35 -5.58 -2.24 4.11
N THR A 36 -4.37 -1.68 4.06
CA THR A 36 -3.37 -1.93 3.02
C THR A 36 -2.03 -2.38 3.60
N ASP A 37 -2.07 -3.26 4.58
CA ASP A 37 -0.89 -3.83 5.20
C ASP A 37 0.12 -4.37 4.17
N HIS A 38 1.41 -4.19 4.43
CA HIS A 38 2.48 -4.61 3.52
C HIS A 38 2.43 -6.12 3.22
N ASP A 39 2.27 -6.45 1.95
CA ASP A 39 2.31 -7.79 1.37
C ASP A 39 1.33 -8.81 2.00
N THR A 40 0.30 -8.33 2.73
CA THR A 40 -0.65 -9.20 3.43
C THR A 40 -2.07 -8.63 3.47
N VAL A 41 -3.04 -9.53 3.55
CA VAL A 41 -4.44 -9.22 3.88
C VAL A 41 -4.85 -9.85 5.22
N GLY A 42 -3.87 -10.31 6.01
CA GLY A 42 -4.12 -11.07 7.25
C GLY A 42 -4.93 -10.32 8.30
N GLY A 43 -4.89 -8.98 8.28
CA GLY A 43 -5.65 -8.11 9.19
C GLY A 43 -7.13 -7.94 8.84
N TYR A 44 -7.53 -8.23 7.59
CA TYR A 44 -8.85 -7.86 7.07
C TYR A 44 -10.02 -8.46 7.84
N GLU A 45 -9.99 -9.76 8.14
CA GLU A 45 -11.09 -10.42 8.84
C GLU A 45 -11.24 -9.92 10.30
N ALA A 46 -10.15 -9.53 10.96
CA ALA A 46 -10.21 -8.92 12.29
C ALA A 46 -10.80 -7.50 12.23
N ALA A 47 -10.39 -6.70 11.25
CA ALA A 47 -10.95 -5.39 10.98
C ALA A 47 -12.45 -5.46 10.66
N LYS A 48 -12.84 -6.37 9.77
CA LYS A 48 -14.24 -6.61 9.37
C LYS A 48 -15.14 -6.97 10.54
N ARG A 49 -14.68 -7.86 11.44
CA ARG A 49 -15.44 -8.22 12.65
C ARG A 49 -15.63 -7.05 13.62
N ALA A 50 -14.72 -6.10 13.62
CA ALA A 50 -14.77 -4.93 14.51
C ALA A 50 -15.31 -3.66 13.83
N LEU A 51 -15.78 -3.77 12.57
CA LEU A 51 -16.13 -2.64 11.73
C LEU A 51 -17.33 -1.86 12.32
N PRO A 52 -17.15 -0.57 12.66
CA PRO A 52 -18.23 0.26 13.18
C PRO A 52 -19.32 0.51 12.15
N ALA A 53 -20.55 0.77 12.64
CA ALA A 53 -21.67 1.16 11.79
C ALA A 53 -21.34 2.46 11.02
N GLY A 54 -21.69 2.49 9.74
CA GLY A 54 -21.47 3.64 8.87
C GLY A 54 -20.07 3.76 8.26
N LEU A 55 -19.09 2.96 8.71
CA LEU A 55 -17.77 2.88 8.07
C LEU A 55 -17.74 1.78 7.02
N THR A 56 -17.18 2.07 5.87
CA THR A 56 -16.87 1.10 4.82
C THR A 56 -15.41 0.69 4.88
N LEU A 57 -15.12 -0.61 4.86
CA LEU A 57 -13.78 -1.17 4.81
C LEU A 57 -13.46 -1.66 3.40
N VAL A 58 -12.40 -1.14 2.83
CA VAL A 58 -11.82 -1.60 1.55
C VAL A 58 -10.71 -2.60 1.83
N THR A 59 -10.82 -3.79 1.23
CA THR A 59 -9.73 -4.77 1.24
C THR A 59 -8.62 -4.29 0.33
N GLY A 60 -7.39 -4.27 0.84
CA GLY A 60 -6.22 -3.91 0.06
C GLY A 60 -4.95 -4.55 0.60
N ALA A 61 -3.86 -4.28 -0.10
CA ALA A 61 -2.49 -4.55 0.32
C ALA A 61 -1.57 -3.52 -0.33
N GLU A 62 -0.50 -3.15 0.35
CA GLU A 62 0.61 -2.42 -0.24
C GLU A 62 1.69 -3.43 -0.63
N LEU A 63 1.80 -3.72 -1.93
CA LEU A 63 2.74 -4.69 -2.48
C LEU A 63 4.13 -4.09 -2.59
N SER A 64 5.12 -4.79 -2.07
CA SER A 64 6.53 -4.42 -2.22
C SER A 64 7.03 -4.80 -3.61
N CYS A 65 7.44 -3.79 -4.38
CA CYS A 65 7.90 -3.98 -5.76
C CYS A 65 9.30 -3.41 -5.96
N ARG A 66 10.02 -3.93 -6.97
CA ARG A 66 11.32 -3.45 -7.40
C ARG A 66 11.38 -3.33 -8.92
N LEU A 67 11.58 -2.11 -9.40
CA LEU A 67 11.81 -1.84 -10.81
C LEU A 67 13.31 -1.87 -11.10
N VAL A 68 13.72 -2.76 -11.99
CA VAL A 68 15.08 -2.80 -12.50
C VAL A 68 15.18 -1.82 -13.67
N LEU A 69 15.92 -0.72 -13.48
CA LEU A 69 16.13 0.27 -14.52
C LEU A 69 17.26 -0.19 -15.45
N PRO A 70 17.12 -0.02 -16.79
CA PRO A 70 18.23 -0.27 -17.71
C PRO A 70 19.43 0.64 -17.32
N PRO A 71 20.67 0.20 -17.51
CA PRO A 71 21.84 1.01 -17.21
C PRO A 71 21.74 2.32 -17.98
N SER A 72 21.78 3.46 -17.27
CA SER A 72 21.80 4.78 -17.86
C SER A 72 23.00 4.87 -18.80
N GLY A 73 22.75 5.07 -20.10
CA GLY A 73 23.77 5.08 -21.15
C GLY A 73 24.81 6.20 -20.96
N GLY A 74 25.85 5.89 -20.18
CA GLY A 74 27.08 6.65 -20.03
C GLY A 74 28.24 5.66 -20.14
N GLY A 75 28.90 5.65 -21.31
CA GLY A 75 29.97 4.73 -21.63
C GLY A 75 31.11 4.72 -20.60
N GLY A 76 31.14 3.71 -19.76
CA GLY A 76 32.21 3.33 -18.89
C GLY A 76 32.34 1.81 -18.95
N SER A 77 33.35 1.33 -19.66
CA SER A 77 33.73 -0.08 -19.74
C SER A 77 34.10 -0.56 -18.33
N GLY A 78 33.26 -1.39 -17.71
CA GLY A 78 33.60 -2.02 -16.44
C GLY A 78 32.46 -2.35 -15.47
N ALA A 79 31.19 -2.27 -15.88
CA ALA A 79 30.10 -2.75 -15.03
C ALA A 79 29.87 -4.25 -15.31
N SER A 80 30.06 -5.08 -14.27
CA SER A 80 29.60 -6.46 -14.27
C SER A 80 28.08 -6.51 -14.50
N GLU A 81 27.61 -7.52 -15.23
CA GLU A 81 26.18 -7.76 -15.55
C GLU A 81 25.27 -7.89 -14.30
N ASP A 82 25.84 -7.97 -13.10
CA ASP A 82 25.15 -8.04 -11.79
C ASP A 82 24.79 -6.68 -11.18
N GLY A 83 24.96 -5.56 -11.86
CA GLY A 83 24.86 -4.20 -11.32
C GLY A 83 23.67 -3.35 -11.77
N ALA A 84 22.57 -3.93 -12.26
CA ALA A 84 21.36 -3.16 -12.56
C ALA A 84 20.76 -2.59 -11.27
N ALA A 85 20.84 -1.26 -11.11
CA ALA A 85 20.29 -0.58 -9.94
C ALA A 85 18.76 -0.68 -9.95
N GLY A 86 18.22 -1.53 -9.06
CA GLY A 86 16.77 -1.60 -8.85
C GLY A 86 16.29 -0.51 -7.90
N VAL A 87 15.17 0.12 -8.23
CA VAL A 87 14.46 1.07 -7.38
C VAL A 87 13.28 0.37 -6.72
N SER A 88 13.29 0.27 -5.38
CA SER A 88 12.13 -0.24 -4.64
C SER A 88 10.99 0.78 -4.69
N LEU A 89 9.79 0.30 -4.94
CA LEU A 89 8.55 1.07 -4.98
C LEU A 89 7.42 0.26 -4.34
N HIS A 90 6.31 0.92 -4.04
CA HIS A 90 5.14 0.25 -3.50
C HIS A 90 3.94 0.40 -4.43
N MET A 91 3.14 -0.67 -4.52
CA MET A 91 1.93 -0.71 -5.32
C MET A 91 0.73 -1.02 -4.42
N LEU A 92 -0.17 -0.06 -4.25
CA LEU A 92 -1.45 -0.31 -3.60
C LEU A 92 -2.33 -1.16 -4.50
N ALA A 93 -2.85 -2.23 -3.96
CA ALA A 93 -3.81 -3.11 -4.61
C ALA A 93 -5.13 -3.05 -3.83
N TYR A 94 -6.24 -2.79 -4.52
CA TYR A 94 -7.56 -2.65 -3.90
C TYR A 94 -8.53 -3.67 -4.46
N LEU A 95 -9.42 -4.19 -3.59
CA LEU A 95 -10.60 -4.98 -3.95
C LEU A 95 -10.31 -6.18 -4.87
N PHE A 96 -9.11 -6.72 -4.79
CA PHE A 96 -8.74 -7.96 -5.47
C PHE A 96 -9.26 -9.19 -4.71
N ASP A 97 -9.42 -10.32 -5.40
CA ASP A 97 -9.67 -11.60 -4.74
C ASP A 97 -8.40 -12.05 -3.98
N PRO A 98 -8.41 -12.07 -2.64
CA PRO A 98 -7.25 -12.46 -1.86
C PRO A 98 -6.85 -13.93 -2.00
N ALA A 99 -7.74 -14.77 -2.54
CA ALA A 99 -7.54 -16.20 -2.77
C ALA A 99 -7.04 -16.51 -4.18
N GLU A 100 -6.88 -15.50 -5.05
CA GLU A 100 -6.29 -15.72 -6.39
C GLU A 100 -4.90 -16.37 -6.24
N PRO A 101 -4.66 -17.56 -6.84
CA PRO A 101 -3.52 -18.42 -6.47
C PRO A 101 -2.14 -17.80 -6.74
N GLU A 102 -1.96 -17.11 -7.90
CA GLU A 102 -0.66 -16.54 -8.27
C GLU A 102 -0.32 -15.35 -7.36
N LEU A 103 -1.27 -14.42 -7.15
CA LEU A 103 -1.08 -13.27 -6.29
C LEU A 103 -0.90 -13.68 -4.82
N ALA A 104 -1.65 -14.69 -4.35
CA ALA A 104 -1.52 -15.23 -3.00
C ALA A 104 -0.12 -15.81 -2.78
N ARG A 105 0.36 -16.61 -3.74
CA ARG A 105 1.72 -17.20 -3.70
C ARG A 105 2.81 -16.13 -3.66
N GLU A 106 2.74 -15.11 -4.51
CA GLU A 106 3.74 -14.04 -4.55
C GLU A 106 3.77 -13.25 -3.23
N ARG A 107 2.61 -12.91 -2.66
CA ARG A 107 2.53 -12.28 -1.34
C ARG A 107 3.15 -13.16 -0.23
N GLU A 108 2.96 -14.48 -0.30
CA GLU A 108 3.59 -15.42 0.62
C GLU A 108 5.10 -15.44 0.47
N LEU A 109 5.62 -15.49 -0.76
CA LEU A 109 7.07 -15.43 -1.02
C LEU A 109 7.70 -14.15 -0.47
N VAL A 110 7.10 -12.98 -0.72
CA VAL A 110 7.59 -11.70 -0.18
C VAL A 110 7.56 -11.68 1.36
N ARG A 111 6.49 -12.21 1.96
CA ARG A 111 6.37 -12.31 3.42
C ARG A 111 7.39 -13.26 4.01
N ASP A 112 7.54 -14.44 3.41
CA ASP A 112 8.39 -15.52 3.93
C ASP A 112 9.88 -15.18 3.78
N ASP A 113 10.25 -14.30 2.83
CA ASP A 113 11.61 -13.76 2.71
C ASP A 113 12.04 -12.88 3.89
N ARG A 114 11.11 -12.31 4.65
CA ARG A 114 11.40 -11.36 5.74
C ARG A 114 12.29 -11.96 6.84
N VAL A 115 12.02 -13.20 7.26
CA VAL A 115 12.80 -13.86 8.33
C VAL A 115 14.18 -14.27 7.83
N PRO A 116 14.35 -15.01 6.72
CA PRO A 116 15.67 -15.31 6.15
C PRO A 116 16.50 -14.06 5.89
N ARG A 117 15.89 -13.02 5.33
CA ARG A 117 16.54 -11.75 5.06
C ARG A 117 17.04 -11.05 6.32
N ALA A 118 16.21 -10.95 7.36
CA ALA A 118 16.60 -10.35 8.63
C ALA A 118 17.71 -11.15 9.31
N ARG A 119 17.69 -12.48 9.24
CA ARG A 119 18.79 -13.35 9.70
C ARG A 119 20.08 -13.08 8.93
N GLY A 120 20.00 -13.01 7.60
CA GLY A 120 21.16 -12.68 6.77
C GLY A 120 21.76 -11.31 7.09
N MET A 121 20.95 -10.30 7.45
CA MET A 121 21.45 -9.01 7.95
C MET A 121 22.16 -9.15 9.29
N VAL A 122 21.60 -9.93 10.22
CA VAL A 122 22.26 -10.23 11.52
C VAL A 122 23.59 -10.92 11.30
N ASP A 123 23.68 -11.90 10.40
CA ASP A 123 24.91 -12.60 10.11
C ASP A 123 25.98 -11.66 9.52
N LYS A 124 25.62 -10.82 8.54
CA LYS A 124 26.53 -9.79 8.00
C LYS A 124 26.97 -8.78 9.05
N LEU A 125 26.07 -8.34 9.94
CA LEU A 125 26.44 -7.43 11.04
C LEU A 125 27.43 -8.10 11.99
N ARG A 126 27.27 -9.39 12.30
CA ARG A 126 28.21 -10.17 13.12
C ARG A 126 29.58 -10.29 12.45
N GLU A 127 29.64 -10.53 11.14
CA GLU A 127 30.88 -10.51 10.37
C GLU A 127 31.58 -9.15 10.41
N LEU A 128 30.82 -8.06 10.56
CA LEU A 128 31.32 -6.69 10.77
C LEU A 128 31.72 -6.39 12.22
N GLY A 129 31.62 -7.37 13.13
CA GLY A 129 32.00 -7.23 14.54
C GLY A 129 30.91 -6.69 15.46
N VAL A 130 29.66 -6.56 14.98
CA VAL A 130 28.52 -6.14 15.81
C VAL A 130 28.01 -7.33 16.62
N PRO A 131 27.90 -7.24 17.98
CA PRO A 131 27.47 -8.35 18.82
C PRO A 131 25.94 -8.53 18.84
N ILE A 132 25.30 -8.47 17.69
CA ILE A 132 23.85 -8.63 17.50
C ILE A 132 23.47 -10.10 17.40
N THR A 133 22.30 -10.47 17.93
CA THR A 133 21.76 -11.82 17.80
C THR A 133 20.36 -11.81 17.16
N TRP A 134 20.00 -12.95 16.57
CA TRP A 134 18.65 -13.13 16.02
C TRP A 134 17.57 -13.02 17.10
N GLU A 135 17.82 -13.55 18.30
CA GLU A 135 16.89 -13.55 19.43
C GLU A 135 16.55 -12.12 19.90
N GLN A 136 17.52 -11.19 19.81
CA GLN A 136 17.28 -9.77 20.09
C GLN A 136 16.32 -9.18 19.05
N VAL A 137 16.60 -9.38 17.77
CA VAL A 137 15.75 -8.88 16.67
C VAL A 137 14.35 -9.49 16.72
N ALA A 138 14.24 -10.80 16.95
CA ALA A 138 12.96 -11.49 17.03
C ALA A 138 12.12 -10.99 18.23
N ARG A 139 12.74 -10.70 19.38
CA ARG A 139 12.06 -10.12 20.55
C ARG A 139 11.52 -8.72 20.24
N ILE A 140 12.27 -7.88 19.53
CA ILE A 140 11.85 -6.53 19.13
C ILE A 140 10.68 -6.61 18.14
N ALA A 141 10.71 -7.56 17.21
CA ALA A 141 9.63 -7.76 16.25
C ALA A 141 8.34 -8.31 16.91
N GLY A 142 8.45 -9.05 18.00
CA GLY A 142 7.32 -9.70 18.67
C GLY A 142 6.62 -10.68 17.72
N ASP A 143 5.28 -10.67 17.74
CA ASP A 143 4.45 -11.48 16.85
C ASP A 143 4.23 -10.81 15.46
N GLY A 144 4.80 -9.62 15.26
CA GLY A 144 4.69 -8.87 14.00
C GLY A 144 5.69 -9.33 12.93
N ALA A 145 5.50 -8.80 11.73
CA ALA A 145 6.40 -9.06 10.60
C ALA A 145 7.78 -8.44 10.84
N VAL A 146 8.83 -9.27 10.92
CA VAL A 146 10.20 -8.79 11.08
C VAL A 146 10.69 -8.02 9.85
N GLY A 147 11.47 -6.97 10.06
CA GLY A 147 12.03 -6.15 8.98
C GLY A 147 13.28 -5.38 9.39
N ARG A 148 13.88 -4.66 8.46
CA ARG A 148 15.06 -3.81 8.69
C ARG A 148 14.94 -2.87 9.90
N PRO A 149 13.79 -2.23 10.17
CA PRO A 149 13.65 -1.37 11.35
C PRO A 149 13.91 -2.12 12.66
N HIS A 150 13.53 -3.38 12.77
CA HIS A 150 13.76 -4.19 13.98
C HIS A 150 15.25 -4.52 14.16
N VAL A 151 15.98 -4.78 13.05
CA VAL A 151 17.45 -4.93 13.08
C VAL A 151 18.10 -3.60 13.49
N ALA A 152 17.65 -2.48 12.93
CA ALA A 152 18.14 -1.15 13.28
C ALA A 152 17.90 -0.81 14.76
N THR A 153 16.71 -1.13 15.30
CA THR A 153 16.40 -0.96 16.73
C THR A 153 17.36 -1.80 17.60
N ALA A 154 17.65 -3.04 17.22
CA ALA A 154 18.62 -3.86 17.94
C ALA A 154 20.03 -3.27 17.92
N MET A 155 20.43 -2.59 16.82
CA MET A 155 21.71 -1.86 16.75
C MET A 155 21.73 -0.63 17.68
N VAL A 156 20.61 0.08 17.83
CA VAL A 156 20.46 1.17 18.80
C VAL A 156 20.58 0.65 20.23
N ASP A 157 19.88 -0.42 20.57
CA ASP A 157 19.92 -1.05 21.90
C ASP A 157 21.33 -1.51 22.28
N LEU A 158 22.15 -1.87 21.30
CA LEU A 158 23.56 -2.25 21.46
C LEU A 158 24.51 -1.04 21.47
N GLY A 159 24.02 0.18 21.26
CA GLY A 159 24.86 1.39 21.19
C GLY A 159 25.76 1.45 19.95
N VAL A 160 25.45 0.69 18.91
CA VAL A 160 26.22 0.69 17.63
C VAL A 160 25.91 1.93 16.81
N VAL A 161 24.70 2.43 16.90
CA VAL A 161 24.19 3.66 16.29
C VAL A 161 23.35 4.43 17.30
N GLU A 162 23.23 5.76 17.12
CA GLU A 162 22.48 6.61 18.06
C GLU A 162 20.97 6.57 17.81
N SER A 163 20.56 6.40 16.56
CA SER A 163 19.16 6.32 16.16
C SER A 163 18.94 5.24 15.10
N VAL A 164 17.66 4.85 14.94
CA VAL A 164 17.24 3.94 13.86
C VAL A 164 17.65 4.50 12.49
N SER A 165 17.55 5.81 12.29
CA SER A 165 17.94 6.46 11.02
C SER A 165 19.43 6.29 10.71
N ASP A 166 20.31 6.29 11.72
CA ASP A 166 21.75 6.14 11.54
C ASP A 166 22.16 4.72 11.10
N ALA A 167 21.27 3.75 11.30
CA ALA A 167 21.47 2.41 10.78
C ALA A 167 21.23 2.32 9.26
N PHE A 168 20.48 3.26 8.66
CA PHE A 168 20.18 3.26 7.22
C PHE A 168 21.21 4.05 6.40
N THR A 169 22.48 3.72 6.59
CA THR A 169 23.61 4.29 5.86
C THR A 169 24.31 3.22 5.01
N PRO A 170 25.16 3.60 4.02
CA PRO A 170 25.96 2.65 3.24
C PRO A 170 26.87 1.77 4.10
N GLN A 171 27.25 2.24 5.30
CA GLN A 171 28.04 1.45 6.25
C GLN A 171 27.26 0.26 6.79
N TRP A 172 25.91 0.36 6.89
CA TRP A 172 25.08 -0.63 7.57
C TRP A 172 23.96 -1.17 6.68
N LEU A 173 22.72 -0.70 6.84
CA LEU A 173 21.49 -1.32 6.32
C LEU A 173 20.85 -0.58 5.13
N ALA A 174 21.45 0.52 4.63
CA ALA A 174 20.96 1.17 3.41
C ALA A 174 20.99 0.19 2.23
N ASN A 175 20.24 0.48 1.17
CA ASN A 175 20.30 -0.32 -0.06
C ASN A 175 21.76 -0.36 -0.58
N GLY A 176 22.29 -1.57 -0.81
CA GLY A 176 23.69 -1.78 -1.15
C GLY A 176 24.68 -1.59 0.01
N GLY A 177 24.23 -1.34 1.24
CA GLY A 177 25.06 -1.25 2.42
C GLY A 177 25.72 -2.57 2.81
N ARG A 178 26.76 -2.49 3.66
CA ARG A 178 27.60 -3.66 4.00
C ARG A 178 26.84 -4.80 4.66
N ALA A 179 25.78 -4.51 5.44
CA ALA A 179 24.91 -5.51 6.05
C ALA A 179 23.57 -5.66 5.31
N TYR A 180 23.44 -5.03 4.14
CA TYR A 180 22.25 -5.16 3.32
C TYR A 180 22.10 -6.58 2.78
N VAL A 181 20.86 -7.11 2.82
CA VAL A 181 20.45 -8.33 2.14
C VAL A 181 19.28 -7.95 1.23
N GLU A 182 19.37 -8.36 -0.02
CA GLU A 182 18.29 -8.10 -0.97
C GLU A 182 16.96 -8.69 -0.49
N LYS A 183 15.87 -8.05 -0.86
CA LYS A 183 14.51 -8.46 -0.57
C LYS A 183 13.93 -9.11 -1.82
N HIS A 184 13.20 -10.20 -1.65
CA HIS A 184 12.29 -10.62 -2.71
C HIS A 184 11.21 -9.55 -2.84
N GLU A 185 11.11 -8.95 -4.01
CA GLU A 185 10.13 -7.90 -4.34
C GLU A 185 9.56 -8.24 -5.72
N LEU A 186 8.27 -7.99 -5.89
CA LEU A 186 7.61 -8.20 -7.18
C LEU A 186 8.16 -7.22 -8.24
N ASP A 187 8.27 -7.68 -9.48
CA ASP A 187 8.33 -6.74 -10.60
C ASP A 187 7.02 -5.95 -10.66
N PRO A 188 7.03 -4.61 -10.78
CA PRO A 188 5.80 -3.82 -10.76
C PRO A 188 4.87 -4.10 -11.94
N PHE A 189 5.38 -4.56 -13.09
CA PHE A 189 4.55 -4.99 -14.21
C PHE A 189 3.82 -6.29 -13.89
N ASP A 190 4.50 -7.23 -13.21
CA ASP A 190 3.87 -8.45 -12.71
C ASP A 190 2.86 -8.15 -11.60
N ALA A 191 3.14 -7.20 -10.70
CA ALA A 191 2.18 -6.76 -9.69
C ALA A 191 0.87 -6.26 -10.34
N ILE A 192 0.96 -5.40 -11.35
CA ILE A 192 -0.20 -4.91 -12.12
C ILE A 192 -0.95 -6.08 -12.75
N ARG A 193 -0.25 -6.98 -13.44
CA ARG A 193 -0.84 -8.16 -14.11
C ARG A 193 -1.59 -9.06 -13.11
N LEU A 194 -0.96 -9.38 -11.98
CA LEU A 194 -1.51 -10.27 -10.96
C LEU A 194 -2.72 -9.67 -10.25
N VAL A 195 -2.65 -8.39 -9.86
CA VAL A 195 -3.78 -7.70 -9.23
C VAL A 195 -4.95 -7.61 -10.19
N LYS A 196 -4.72 -7.33 -11.47
CA LYS A 196 -5.78 -7.33 -12.48
C LYS A 196 -6.38 -8.71 -12.72
N ALA A 197 -5.57 -9.76 -12.74
CA ALA A 197 -6.05 -11.15 -12.84
C ALA A 197 -6.92 -11.52 -11.64
N ALA A 198 -6.60 -11.00 -10.45
CA ALA A 198 -7.40 -11.11 -9.23
C ALA A 198 -8.62 -10.17 -9.20
N GLY A 199 -8.91 -9.43 -10.28
CA GLY A 199 -10.03 -8.50 -10.37
C GLY A 199 -9.87 -7.21 -9.56
N GLY A 200 -8.65 -6.87 -9.15
CA GLY A 200 -8.33 -5.68 -8.36
C GLY A 200 -7.93 -4.46 -9.20
N VAL A 201 -7.70 -3.37 -8.48
CA VAL A 201 -7.27 -2.06 -9.02
C VAL A 201 -5.92 -1.70 -8.40
N THR A 202 -4.99 -1.19 -9.23
CA THR A 202 -3.63 -0.83 -8.81
C THR A 202 -3.42 0.68 -8.76
N VAL A 203 -2.75 1.15 -7.70
CA VAL A 203 -2.35 2.55 -7.55
C VAL A 203 -0.89 2.61 -7.08
N PHE A 204 -0.04 3.35 -7.79
CA PHE A 204 1.34 3.54 -7.38
C PHE A 204 1.41 4.43 -6.14
N ALA A 205 1.86 3.88 -5.02
CA ALA A 205 1.95 4.56 -3.73
C ALA A 205 3.07 5.61 -3.73
N HIS A 206 2.80 6.80 -3.22
CA HIS A 206 3.76 7.91 -2.97
C HIS A 206 4.95 8.01 -3.97
N PRO A 207 4.71 8.09 -5.31
CA PRO A 207 5.70 7.83 -6.37
C PRO A 207 6.92 8.76 -6.37
N LEU A 208 6.80 9.98 -5.92
CA LEU A 208 7.90 10.97 -5.88
C LEU A 208 8.31 11.35 -4.44
N ALA A 209 8.19 10.43 -3.51
CA ALA A 209 8.58 10.62 -2.10
C ALA A 209 10.11 10.65 -1.96
N LEU A 210 10.77 11.72 -2.39
CA LEU A 210 12.24 11.89 -2.39
C LEU A 210 12.87 11.65 -1.02
N LYS A 211 12.14 11.91 0.06
CA LYS A 211 12.60 11.64 1.43
C LYS A 211 12.81 10.15 1.72
N ARG A 212 12.19 9.26 0.92
CA ARG A 212 12.32 7.79 1.06
C ARG A 212 13.48 7.22 0.25
N GLY A 213 14.17 8.03 -0.55
CA GLY A 213 15.32 7.64 -1.36
C GLY A 213 15.12 7.88 -2.85
N GLN A 214 15.70 7.01 -3.68
CA GLN A 214 15.61 7.13 -5.13
C GLN A 214 14.20 6.88 -5.62
N CYS A 215 13.65 7.80 -6.40
CA CYS A 215 12.36 7.66 -7.08
C CYS A 215 12.56 7.12 -8.50
N VAL A 216 11.53 6.47 -9.03
CA VAL A 216 11.50 6.07 -10.43
C VAL A 216 11.31 7.31 -11.33
N PRO A 217 11.88 7.31 -12.55
CA PRO A 217 11.65 8.39 -13.51
C PRO A 217 10.18 8.39 -13.99
N GLU A 218 9.68 9.54 -14.41
CA GLU A 218 8.30 9.68 -14.94
C GLU A 218 8.05 8.81 -16.18
N SER A 219 9.08 8.53 -16.98
CA SER A 219 8.99 7.58 -18.09
C SER A 219 8.59 6.19 -17.62
N ALA A 220 9.10 5.74 -16.45
CA ALA A 220 8.71 4.45 -15.89
C ALA A 220 7.24 4.47 -15.42
N ILE A 221 6.74 5.60 -14.89
CA ILE A 221 5.32 5.73 -14.56
C ILE A 221 4.46 5.63 -15.83
N ALA A 222 4.91 6.22 -16.93
CA ALA A 222 4.22 6.11 -18.22
C ALA A 222 4.22 4.65 -18.75
N GLU A 223 5.32 3.93 -18.59
CA GLU A 223 5.39 2.51 -18.94
C GLU A 223 4.45 1.64 -18.08
N LEU A 224 4.38 1.91 -16.77
CA LEU A 224 3.43 1.24 -15.87
C LEU A 224 1.97 1.57 -16.24
N ALA A 225 1.68 2.83 -16.63
CA ALA A 225 0.36 3.22 -17.14
C ALA A 225 0.00 2.46 -18.41
N ALA A 226 0.94 2.33 -19.35
CA ALA A 226 0.75 1.54 -20.58
C ALA A 226 0.54 0.05 -20.29
N ALA A 227 1.15 -0.49 -19.22
CA ALA A 227 0.95 -1.86 -18.75
C ALA A 227 -0.38 -2.06 -17.98
N GLY A 228 -1.09 -0.95 -17.69
CA GLY A 228 -2.41 -0.98 -17.12
C GLY A 228 -2.49 -0.58 -15.65
N LEU A 229 -1.53 0.17 -15.11
CA LEU A 229 -1.67 0.85 -13.84
C LEU A 229 -2.94 1.72 -13.85
N ASP A 230 -3.74 1.67 -12.80
CA ASP A 230 -5.01 2.40 -12.75
C ASP A 230 -4.89 3.80 -12.18
N GLY A 231 -3.95 4.05 -11.27
CA GLY A 231 -3.81 5.34 -10.62
C GLY A 231 -2.47 5.57 -9.95
N ILE A 232 -2.29 6.78 -9.43
CA ILE A 232 -1.14 7.18 -8.61
C ILE A 232 -1.62 7.93 -7.37
N GLU A 233 -0.90 7.77 -6.27
CA GLU A 233 -1.14 8.52 -5.05
C GLU A 233 -0.49 9.91 -5.17
N VAL A 234 -1.30 10.95 -4.99
CA VAL A 234 -0.90 12.35 -5.16
C VAL A 234 -0.86 13.08 -3.83
N ASP A 235 -1.99 13.07 -3.10
CA ASP A 235 -2.09 13.77 -1.83
C ASP A 235 -1.55 12.88 -0.70
N HIS A 236 -0.27 13.07 -0.40
CA HIS A 236 0.48 12.28 0.58
C HIS A 236 1.40 13.19 1.42
N MET A 237 1.73 12.77 2.65
CA MET A 237 2.55 13.55 3.58
C MET A 237 3.98 13.85 3.09
N ASP A 238 4.53 12.99 2.23
CA ASP A 238 5.88 13.14 1.67
C ASP A 238 5.92 13.97 0.38
N HIS A 239 4.77 14.39 -0.15
CA HIS A 239 4.68 15.24 -1.32
C HIS A 239 4.40 16.69 -0.90
N ASP A 240 5.25 17.61 -1.32
CA ASP A 240 4.97 19.04 -1.26
C ASP A 240 4.01 19.48 -2.38
N GLU A 241 3.53 20.71 -2.33
CA GLU A 241 2.54 21.17 -3.31
C GLU A 241 3.06 21.19 -4.76
N PRO A 242 4.32 21.56 -5.06
CA PRO A 242 4.88 21.41 -6.40
C PRO A 242 4.87 19.95 -6.89
N THR A 243 5.23 19.00 -6.03
CA THR A 243 5.20 17.57 -6.36
C THR A 243 3.78 17.08 -6.64
N ARG A 244 2.80 17.48 -5.81
CA ARG A 244 1.38 17.16 -6.04
C ARG A 244 0.86 17.72 -7.37
N ALA A 245 1.17 18.98 -7.66
CA ALA A 245 0.79 19.61 -8.92
C ALA A 245 1.39 18.87 -10.14
N ARG A 246 2.67 18.47 -10.04
CA ARG A 246 3.37 17.68 -11.06
C ARG A 246 2.71 16.31 -11.27
N LEU A 247 2.40 15.59 -10.17
CA LEU A 247 1.74 14.29 -10.23
C LEU A 247 0.32 14.39 -10.80
N ARG A 248 -0.45 15.43 -10.45
CA ARG A 248 -1.78 15.67 -11.05
C ARG A 248 -1.68 15.89 -12.58
N GLY A 249 -0.69 16.66 -13.03
CA GLY A 249 -0.44 16.85 -14.47
C GLY A 249 -0.12 15.52 -15.15
N LEU A 250 0.82 14.76 -14.61
CA LEU A 250 1.21 13.46 -15.14
C LEU A 250 0.03 12.46 -15.16
N ALA A 251 -0.78 12.43 -14.10
CA ALA A 251 -1.98 11.59 -14.06
C ALA A 251 -2.98 11.96 -15.17
N ALA A 252 -3.20 13.27 -15.39
CA ALA A 252 -4.10 13.75 -16.45
C ALA A 252 -3.58 13.34 -17.84
N ASP A 253 -2.29 13.50 -18.10
CA ASP A 253 -1.66 13.14 -19.38
C ASP A 253 -1.72 11.63 -19.66
N LEU A 254 -1.64 10.80 -18.61
CA LEU A 254 -1.63 9.34 -18.71
C LEU A 254 -3.01 8.70 -18.49
N GLY A 255 -4.05 9.46 -18.16
CA GLY A 255 -5.40 8.95 -17.89
C GLY A 255 -5.48 8.12 -16.58
N LEU A 256 -4.62 8.41 -15.60
CA LEU A 256 -4.56 7.75 -14.31
C LEU A 256 -5.51 8.39 -13.29
N LEU A 257 -6.06 7.57 -12.39
CA LEU A 257 -6.76 8.04 -11.22
C LEU A 257 -5.79 8.69 -10.22
N THR A 258 -6.25 9.69 -9.48
CA THR A 258 -5.46 10.35 -8.43
C THR A 258 -6.04 10.06 -7.05
N THR A 259 -5.27 9.39 -6.19
CA THR A 259 -5.69 9.17 -4.80
C THR A 259 -4.98 10.11 -3.84
N GLY A 260 -5.54 10.22 -2.63
CA GLY A 260 -4.91 10.86 -1.49
C GLY A 260 -5.16 10.03 -0.25
N SER A 261 -4.13 9.84 0.58
CA SER A 261 -4.21 8.95 1.74
C SER A 261 -3.17 9.30 2.79
N SER A 262 -3.44 8.92 4.04
CA SER A 262 -2.59 9.28 5.17
C SER A 262 -1.31 8.45 5.27
N ASP A 263 -1.31 7.25 4.73
CA ASP A 263 -0.25 6.26 4.98
C ASP A 263 -0.03 6.06 6.50
N TYR A 264 -1.15 5.94 7.22
CA TYR A 264 -1.21 5.88 8.68
C TYR A 264 -0.56 4.60 9.21
N HIS A 265 0.33 4.76 10.22
CA HIS A 265 1.02 3.66 10.90
C HIS A 265 0.88 3.72 12.43
N GLY A 266 -0.19 4.38 12.93
CA GLY A 266 -0.34 4.62 14.36
C GLY A 266 0.72 5.60 14.88
N SER A 267 1.33 5.27 16.01
CA SER A 267 2.35 6.12 16.65
C SER A 267 3.71 6.16 15.92
N ARG A 268 3.92 5.34 14.89
CA ARG A 268 5.18 5.33 14.13
C ARG A 268 5.32 6.49 13.15
N LYS A 269 4.20 7.05 12.68
CA LYS A 269 4.18 8.23 11.81
C LYS A 269 3.37 9.34 12.44
N THR A 270 3.67 10.57 12.06
CA THR A 270 2.97 11.77 12.58
C THR A 270 1.65 12.03 11.86
N CYS A 271 1.45 11.47 10.65
CA CYS A 271 0.24 11.64 9.87
C CYS A 271 -0.95 10.92 10.53
N ARG A 272 -2.08 11.59 10.58
CA ARG A 272 -3.31 11.11 11.22
C ARG A 272 -4.27 10.53 10.18
N LEU A 273 -5.12 9.61 10.61
CA LEU A 273 -6.20 9.07 9.79
C LEU A 273 -7.03 10.21 9.16
N GLY A 274 -7.18 10.15 7.84
CA GLY A 274 -7.92 11.13 7.06
C GLY A 274 -7.28 12.52 6.97
N GLU A 275 -5.99 12.67 7.26
CA GLU A 275 -5.25 13.93 7.05
C GLU A 275 -5.12 14.24 5.55
N TYR A 276 -4.96 13.22 4.74
CA TYR A 276 -5.10 13.25 3.28
C TYR A 276 -6.21 12.29 2.87
N THR A 277 -6.97 12.65 1.86
CA THR A 277 -8.18 11.90 1.48
C THR A 277 -8.30 11.78 -0.04
N THR A 278 -8.97 10.71 -0.47
CA THR A 278 -9.32 10.46 -1.87
C THR A 278 -10.67 11.09 -2.18
N ASP A 279 -10.81 11.67 -3.37
CA ASP A 279 -12.09 12.19 -3.86
C ASP A 279 -13.13 11.07 -3.98
N PRO A 280 -14.40 11.32 -3.56
CA PRO A 280 -15.46 10.32 -3.67
C PRO A 280 -15.73 9.78 -5.08
N GLU A 281 -15.53 10.59 -6.12
CA GLU A 281 -15.70 10.16 -7.51
C GLU A 281 -14.59 9.18 -7.91
N ILE A 282 -13.35 9.44 -7.49
CA ILE A 282 -12.20 8.55 -7.71
C ILE A 282 -12.40 7.22 -6.99
N TYR A 283 -12.85 7.25 -5.72
CA TYR A 283 -13.20 6.02 -5.01
C TYR A 283 -14.32 5.24 -5.71
N GLY A 284 -15.35 5.94 -6.17
CA GLY A 284 -16.44 5.33 -6.96
C GLY A 284 -15.93 4.64 -8.23
N GLU A 285 -14.95 5.24 -8.90
CA GLU A 285 -14.33 4.67 -10.09
C GLU A 285 -13.46 3.43 -9.75
N ILE A 286 -12.69 3.47 -8.65
CA ILE A 286 -11.94 2.31 -8.13
C ILE A 286 -12.91 1.15 -7.85
N ALA A 287 -13.99 1.41 -7.12
CA ALA A 287 -15.00 0.40 -6.78
C ALA A 287 -15.72 -0.16 -8.01
N ARG A 288 -15.90 0.66 -9.05
CA ARG A 288 -16.51 0.24 -10.31
C ARG A 288 -15.60 -0.63 -11.18
N ARG A 289 -14.29 -0.35 -11.17
CA ARG A 289 -13.28 -1.14 -11.93
C ARG A 289 -13.03 -2.50 -11.29
N ALA A 290 -13.11 -2.59 -9.97
CA ALA A 290 -12.83 -3.82 -9.24
C ALA A 290 -13.93 -4.86 -9.47
N THR A 291 -13.53 -6.12 -9.66
CA THR A 291 -14.42 -7.28 -9.83
C THR A 291 -14.06 -8.44 -8.87
N GLY A 292 -12.94 -8.33 -8.14
CA GLY A 292 -12.41 -9.40 -7.29
C GLY A 292 -13.09 -9.49 -5.93
N ALA A 293 -13.28 -8.34 -5.26
CA ALA A 293 -13.94 -8.28 -3.95
C ALA A 293 -14.84 -7.04 -3.84
N CYS A 294 -15.84 -7.12 -2.97
CA CYS A 294 -16.67 -5.98 -2.63
C CYS A 294 -16.22 -5.32 -1.33
N PRO A 295 -16.34 -3.98 -1.18
CA PRO A 295 -16.11 -3.31 0.09
C PRO A 295 -16.99 -3.90 1.21
N GLY A 296 -16.41 -4.11 2.39
CA GLY A 296 -17.14 -4.51 3.58
C GLY A 296 -17.93 -3.33 4.15
N ALA A 297 -19.21 -3.49 4.47
CA ALA A 297 -20.00 -2.48 5.17
C ALA A 297 -20.23 -2.90 6.63
N GLY A 298 -20.09 -1.96 7.57
CA GLY A 298 -20.48 -2.15 8.96
C GLY A 298 -22.00 -2.35 9.13
N PRO A 299 -22.47 -2.82 10.29
CA PRO A 299 -23.90 -3.01 10.56
C PRO A 299 -24.68 -1.72 10.30
N GLY A 300 -25.76 -1.79 9.49
CA GLY A 300 -26.64 -0.66 9.14
C GLY A 300 -26.18 0.15 7.92
N GLY A 301 -25.02 -0.13 7.32
CA GLY A 301 -24.55 0.47 6.09
C GLY A 301 -25.05 -0.32 4.88
N GLY A 302 -26.24 0.00 4.38
CA GLY A 302 -26.63 -0.42 3.03
C GLY A 302 -25.69 0.27 2.04
N ALA A 303 -25.08 -0.51 1.12
CA ALA A 303 -24.25 0.01 0.05
C ALA A 303 -24.99 1.15 -0.68
N ARG A 304 -24.57 2.39 -0.46
CA ARG A 304 -24.97 3.50 -1.31
C ARG A 304 -24.15 3.38 -2.59
N GLY A 305 -24.67 2.58 -3.52
CA GLY A 305 -24.16 2.57 -4.88
C GLY A 305 -24.35 3.95 -5.53
N PRO A 306 -23.48 4.37 -6.47
CA PRO A 306 -23.65 5.62 -7.19
C PRO A 306 -24.94 5.58 -8.01
N GLY A 307 -25.88 6.47 -7.64
CA GLY A 307 -26.95 7.01 -8.43
C GLY A 307 -27.72 6.11 -9.39
N GLY A 308 -28.69 5.35 -8.87
CA GLY A 308 -29.84 4.95 -9.69
C GLY A 308 -30.76 6.17 -9.89
N ALA A 309 -30.77 6.75 -11.10
CA ALA A 309 -31.71 7.78 -11.49
C ALA A 309 -33.12 7.23 -11.34
N GLY A 310 -33.94 7.88 -10.49
CA GLY A 310 -35.32 7.50 -10.25
C GLY A 310 -36.13 7.57 -11.53
N ALA A 311 -36.68 6.43 -11.95
CA ALA A 311 -37.74 6.38 -12.94
C ALA A 311 -38.99 7.00 -12.32
N HIS A 312 -39.36 8.18 -12.80
CA HIS A 312 -40.67 8.76 -12.57
C HIS A 312 -41.75 7.86 -13.19
N THR A 313 -42.44 7.11 -12.37
CA THR A 313 -43.73 6.52 -12.77
C THR A 313 -44.81 7.60 -12.71
N ALA A 314 -45.35 7.93 -13.85
CA ALA A 314 -46.52 8.79 -13.98
C ALA A 314 -47.76 8.11 -13.34
N PRO A 315 -48.68 8.89 -12.75
CA PRO A 315 -49.90 8.32 -12.15
C PRO A 315 -50.87 7.86 -13.24
N GLY A 316 -51.23 6.58 -13.20
CA GLY A 316 -52.25 5.99 -14.06
C GLY A 316 -53.66 6.52 -13.73
N GLU A 317 -54.40 6.86 -14.77
CA GLU A 317 -55.76 7.30 -14.77
C GLU A 317 -56.71 6.24 -14.16
N VAL A 318 -57.61 6.75 -13.32
CA VAL A 318 -58.74 6.02 -12.77
C VAL A 318 -59.85 5.94 -13.84
N GLY A 319 -60.02 4.80 -14.46
CA GLY A 319 -61.16 4.47 -15.30
C GLY A 319 -62.39 4.12 -14.46
N ARG A 320 -63.41 4.97 -14.56
CA ARG A 320 -64.77 4.74 -13.99
C ARG A 320 -65.53 3.67 -14.76
N GLY A 321 -66.11 2.83 -14.04
CA GLY A 321 -67.38 2.21 -14.00
C GLY A 321 -68.24 2.05 -15.24
N GLY A 322 -68.95 0.97 -15.33
CA GLY A 322 -70.10 0.68 -16.14
C GLY A 322 -70.80 -0.56 -15.59
N ARG A 323 -71.85 -0.34 -14.83
CA ARG A 323 -72.86 -1.34 -14.57
C ARG A 323 -73.65 -1.55 -15.83
N GLU A 324 -74.16 -2.76 -16.01
CA GLU A 324 -75.52 -3.21 -16.45
C GLU A 324 -75.31 -4.51 -17.24
N VAL A 325 -76.00 -5.51 -17.00
CA VAL A 325 -77.24 -6.16 -16.73
C VAL A 325 -76.94 -7.64 -16.48
#